data_0b499ceaa8a984716ea8e422420b0d46
#
_entry.id   0b499ceaa8a984716ea8e422420b0d46
#
_cell.length_a   1.000
_cell.length_b   1.000
_cell.length_c   1.000
_cell.angle_alpha   90.00
_cell.angle_beta   90.00
_cell.angle_gamma   90.00
#
_symmetry.space_group_name_H-M   'P 1'
#
loop_
_entity.id
_entity.type
_entity.pdbx_description
1 polymer ?
#
loop_
_entity_poly.entity_id
_entity_poly.type
_entity_poly.pdbx_seq_one_letter_code
_entity_poly.pdbx_strand_id
1 'polypeptide(L)'
;MLSYIASNSTKDLIIDVCKELQITILSQVDEVDFLQYIKETKVNFKLIKYIVIDLKCLKGTEENQINAICYFKELYPNIRIIILASGYDNQNVILTSLYEKGIYNIINANQIEKVREELEKCLSSEGISKKDAKRFKKVEEVKPKKTNKFKEIITKIKSKKLSNKVKSKIHLKHQ
;
A
#
# COMPACT_ATOMS: atom_id res chain seq x y z
N MET A 1 9.87 6.67 23.13
CA MET A 1 9.96 7.91 22.35
C MET A 1 9.49 7.68 20.92
N LEU A 2 9.06 8.74 20.27
CA LEU A 2 8.54 8.74 18.91
C LEU A 2 9.18 9.87 18.11
N SER A 3 9.44 9.64 16.82
CA SER A 3 9.75 10.69 15.84
C SER A 3 8.68 10.74 14.78
N TYR A 4 8.43 11.89 14.17
CA TYR A 4 7.46 11.98 13.09
C TYR A 4 7.91 12.88 11.93
N ILE A 5 7.39 12.53 10.76
CA ILE A 5 7.42 13.33 9.53
C ILE A 5 5.97 13.64 9.19
N ALA A 6 5.54 14.86 9.39
CA ALA A 6 4.15 15.26 9.19
C ALA A 6 4.01 16.74 8.90
N SER A 7 2.97 17.08 8.14
CA SER A 7 2.59 18.45 7.86
C SER A 7 1.89 19.13 9.03
N ASN A 8 1.70 20.43 8.93
CA ASN A 8 0.96 21.21 9.91
C ASN A 8 -0.49 20.72 10.11
N SER A 9 -1.07 20.07 9.10
CA SER A 9 -2.44 19.53 9.19
C SER A 9 -2.56 18.26 10.02
N THR A 10 -1.47 17.50 10.16
CA THR A 10 -1.46 16.20 10.86
C THR A 10 -0.66 16.20 12.16
N LYS A 11 0.31 17.10 12.29
CA LYS A 11 1.20 17.12 13.45
C LYS A 11 0.46 17.31 14.77
N ASP A 12 -0.57 18.17 14.82
CA ASP A 12 -1.30 18.46 16.05
C ASP A 12 -2.01 17.22 16.59
N LEU A 13 -2.57 16.40 15.71
CA LEU A 13 -3.16 15.12 16.09
C LEU A 13 -2.11 14.18 16.69
N ILE A 14 -0.94 14.08 16.08
CA ILE A 14 0.16 13.23 16.60
C ILE A 14 0.60 13.72 17.98
N ILE A 15 0.77 15.02 18.14
CA ILE A 15 1.18 15.64 19.40
C ILE A 15 0.15 15.36 20.50
N ASP A 16 -1.14 15.54 20.20
CA ASP A 16 -2.22 15.32 21.15
C ASP A 16 -2.30 13.86 21.60
N VAL A 17 -2.24 12.93 20.67
CA VAL A 17 -2.24 11.49 20.98
C VAL A 17 -1.01 11.09 21.79
N CYS A 18 0.17 11.58 21.43
CA CYS A 18 1.39 11.32 22.18
C CYS A 18 1.31 11.87 23.62
N LYS A 19 0.71 13.05 23.79
CA LYS A 19 0.49 13.66 25.11
C LYS A 19 -0.43 12.81 25.97
N GLU A 20 -1.56 12.36 25.42
CA GLU A 20 -2.51 11.49 26.13
C GLU A 20 -1.88 10.15 26.52
N LEU A 21 -1.08 9.56 25.63
CA LEU A 21 -0.41 8.28 25.86
C LEU A 21 0.94 8.40 26.59
N GLN A 22 1.34 9.62 26.98
CA GLN A 22 2.59 9.91 27.65
C GLN A 22 3.83 9.44 26.86
N ILE A 23 3.77 9.60 25.55
CA ILE A 23 4.88 9.28 24.64
C ILE A 23 5.67 10.56 24.35
N THR A 24 6.97 10.54 24.67
CA THR A 24 7.86 11.66 24.38
C THR A 24 8.20 11.71 22.90
N ILE A 25 8.08 12.89 22.30
CA ILE A 25 8.50 13.14 20.91
C ILE A 25 9.98 13.54 20.92
N LEU A 26 10.81 12.78 20.21
CA LEU A 26 12.25 13.03 20.09
C LEU A 26 12.56 14.03 18.98
N SER A 27 11.94 13.87 17.82
CA SER A 27 12.18 14.70 16.64
C SER A 27 10.93 14.86 15.78
N GLN A 28 10.91 15.97 15.07
CA GLN A 28 9.84 16.33 14.14
C GLN A 28 10.44 16.91 12.88
N VAL A 29 9.90 16.51 11.75
CA VAL A 29 10.30 17.00 10.43
C VAL A 29 9.04 17.25 9.59
N ASP A 30 9.06 18.29 8.78
CA ASP A 30 8.01 18.59 7.84
C ASP A 30 8.22 17.78 6.53
N GLU A 31 8.23 18.43 5.39
CA GLU A 31 8.44 17.79 4.09
C GLU A 31 9.92 17.46 3.86
N VAL A 32 10.22 16.22 3.42
CA VAL A 32 11.60 15.73 3.33
C VAL A 32 11.78 14.66 2.27
N ASP A 33 12.98 14.62 1.65
CA ASP A 33 13.50 13.41 1.03
C ASP A 33 13.94 12.44 2.14
N PHE A 34 13.20 11.36 2.32
CA PHE A 34 13.39 10.51 3.48
C PHE A 34 14.72 9.76 3.47
N LEU A 35 15.18 9.31 2.31
CA LEU A 35 16.46 8.63 2.20
C LEU A 35 17.62 9.56 2.55
N GLN A 36 17.60 10.80 2.05
CA GLN A 36 18.59 11.81 2.39
C GLN A 36 18.54 12.15 3.88
N TYR A 37 17.33 12.32 4.43
CA TYR A 37 17.16 12.58 5.86
C TYR A 37 17.74 11.47 6.74
N ILE A 38 17.51 10.20 6.41
CA ILE A 38 18.08 9.07 7.15
C ILE A 38 19.61 9.14 7.18
N LYS A 39 20.23 9.52 6.06
CA LYS A 39 21.70 9.56 5.92
C LYS A 39 22.35 10.77 6.59
N GLU A 40 21.67 11.90 6.62
CA GLU A 40 22.26 13.19 7.04
C GLU A 40 21.83 13.63 8.43
N THR A 41 20.75 13.07 8.99
CA THR A 41 20.24 13.49 10.29
C THR A 41 21.19 13.12 11.43
N LYS A 42 21.23 14.00 12.44
CA LYS A 42 21.90 13.72 13.71
C LYS A 42 20.99 13.06 14.75
N VAL A 43 19.74 12.77 14.39
CA VAL A 43 18.79 12.11 15.28
C VAL A 43 19.27 10.70 15.57
N ASN A 44 19.34 10.36 16.85
CA ASN A 44 19.64 8.98 17.26
C ASN A 44 18.34 8.15 17.26
N PHE A 45 18.03 7.52 16.15
CA PHE A 45 16.85 6.67 16.02
C PHE A 45 16.83 5.45 16.93
N LYS A 46 17.96 5.04 17.50
CA LYS A 46 17.99 3.95 18.49
C LYS A 46 17.20 4.28 19.77
N LEU A 47 16.92 5.56 20.01
CA LEU A 47 16.16 6.01 21.17
C LEU A 47 14.66 5.95 20.97
N ILE A 48 14.17 5.79 19.74
CA ILE A 48 12.73 5.76 19.44
C ILE A 48 12.18 4.35 19.33
N LYS A 49 10.91 4.21 19.69
CA LYS A 49 10.13 2.99 19.53
C LYS A 49 9.21 3.06 18.31
N TYR A 50 8.83 4.28 17.92
CA TYR A 50 7.89 4.54 16.84
C TYR A 50 8.41 5.65 15.93
N ILE A 51 8.16 5.51 14.63
CA ILE A 51 8.23 6.60 13.66
C ILE A 51 6.90 6.71 12.93
N VAL A 52 6.32 7.91 12.93
CA VAL A 52 5.09 8.23 12.18
C VAL A 52 5.48 8.99 10.93
N ILE A 53 5.08 8.47 9.77
CA ILE A 53 5.43 9.03 8.46
C ILE A 53 4.15 9.36 7.70
N ASP A 54 3.89 10.65 7.47
CA ASP A 54 2.86 11.09 6.54
C ASP A 54 3.41 11.01 5.11
N LEU A 55 2.84 10.15 4.29
CA LEU A 55 3.31 9.95 2.91
C LEU A 55 3.26 11.22 2.08
N LYS A 56 2.33 12.13 2.35
CA LYS A 56 2.23 13.43 1.68
C LYS A 56 3.43 14.35 1.93
N CYS A 57 4.19 14.08 2.98
CA CYS A 57 5.39 14.83 3.35
C CYS A 57 6.68 14.24 2.79
N LEU A 58 6.61 13.13 2.10
CA LEU A 58 7.77 12.52 1.44
C LEU A 58 7.95 13.06 0.03
N LYS A 59 9.13 13.57 -0.26
CA LYS A 59 9.54 13.97 -1.62
C LYS A 59 9.97 12.75 -2.44
N GLY A 60 9.95 12.91 -3.76
CA GLY A 60 10.39 11.89 -4.70
C GLY A 60 9.25 11.05 -5.25
N THR A 61 9.61 10.12 -6.11
CA THR A 61 8.66 9.17 -6.71
C THR A 61 8.12 8.17 -5.70
N GLU A 62 7.01 7.51 -6.02
CA GLU A 62 6.46 6.44 -5.19
C GLU A 62 7.49 5.34 -4.92
N GLU A 63 8.25 4.94 -5.93
CA GLU A 63 9.33 3.95 -5.80
C GLU A 63 10.41 4.42 -4.82
N ASN A 64 10.84 5.68 -4.92
CA ASN A 64 11.83 6.25 -4.00
C ASN A 64 11.31 6.29 -2.57
N GLN A 65 10.04 6.62 -2.38
CA GLN A 65 9.41 6.64 -1.05
C GLN A 65 9.35 5.23 -0.44
N ILE A 66 8.93 4.23 -1.20
CA ILE A 66 8.90 2.83 -0.78
C ILE A 66 10.32 2.36 -0.40
N ASN A 67 11.29 2.61 -1.25
CA ASN A 67 12.66 2.20 -1.03
C ASN A 67 13.27 2.84 0.23
N ALA A 68 13.00 4.13 0.47
CA ALA A 68 13.47 4.83 1.65
C ALA A 68 12.86 4.25 2.95
N ILE A 69 11.56 3.97 2.94
CA ILE A 69 10.88 3.36 4.09
C ILE A 69 11.41 1.95 4.37
N CYS A 70 11.60 1.14 3.33
CA CYS A 70 12.18 -0.19 3.45
C CYS A 70 13.63 -0.15 3.95
N TYR A 71 14.41 0.80 3.47
CA TYR A 71 15.78 1.03 3.94
C TYR A 71 15.80 1.38 5.43
N PHE A 72 14.93 2.26 5.88
CA PHE A 72 14.80 2.58 7.31
C PHE A 72 14.45 1.34 8.14
N LYS A 73 13.52 0.52 7.66
CA LYS A 73 13.14 -0.73 8.33
C LYS A 73 14.31 -1.71 8.46
N GLU A 74 15.14 -1.81 7.46
CA GLU A 74 16.34 -2.67 7.51
C GLU A 74 17.37 -2.17 8.51
N LEU A 75 17.58 -0.84 8.58
CA LEU A 75 18.50 -0.23 9.54
C LEU A 75 18.00 -0.33 10.98
N TYR A 76 16.69 -0.21 11.18
CA TYR A 76 16.06 -0.14 12.50
C TYR A 76 14.87 -1.12 12.61
N PRO A 77 15.15 -2.43 12.62
CA PRO A 77 14.08 -3.46 12.55
C PRO A 77 13.16 -3.47 13.79
N ASN A 78 13.60 -2.90 14.90
CA ASN A 78 12.82 -2.85 16.15
C ASN A 78 11.94 -1.61 16.27
N ILE A 79 12.05 -0.65 15.35
CA ILE A 79 11.19 0.53 15.33
C ILE A 79 9.91 0.20 14.58
N ARG A 80 8.78 0.48 15.22
CA ARG A 80 7.49 0.37 14.54
C ARG A 80 7.28 1.57 13.61
N ILE A 81 7.14 1.28 12.33
CA ILE A 81 6.84 2.28 11.31
C ILE A 81 5.32 2.40 11.21
N ILE A 82 4.82 3.61 11.40
CA ILE A 82 3.39 3.96 11.28
C ILE A 82 3.23 4.90 10.10
N ILE A 83 2.42 4.50 9.13
CA ILE A 83 2.19 5.25 7.89
C ILE A 83 0.87 5.97 7.95
N LEU A 84 0.89 7.30 7.78
CA LEU A 84 -0.30 8.11 7.55
C LEU A 84 -0.49 8.28 6.04
N ALA A 85 -1.62 7.83 5.55
CA ALA A 85 -1.97 7.81 4.13
C ALA A 85 -3.44 8.23 3.91
N SER A 86 -3.89 9.27 4.59
CA SER A 86 -5.28 9.75 4.51
C SER A 86 -5.70 10.03 3.08
N GLY A 87 -6.79 9.40 2.65
CA GLY A 87 -7.31 9.52 1.28
C GLY A 87 -6.70 8.58 0.26
N TYR A 88 -5.73 7.76 0.63
CA TYR A 88 -5.20 6.72 -0.25
C TYR A 88 -6.15 5.53 -0.29
N ASP A 89 -6.35 4.99 -1.48
CA ASP A 89 -7.11 3.76 -1.68
C ASP A 89 -6.38 2.56 -1.06
N ASN A 90 -7.14 1.56 -0.59
CA ASN A 90 -6.55 0.33 -0.04
C ASN A 90 -5.62 -0.40 -1.01
N GLN A 91 -5.86 -0.27 -2.31
CA GLN A 91 -5.05 -0.88 -3.38
C GLN A 91 -4.03 0.08 -4.00
N ASN A 92 -3.80 1.23 -3.38
CA ASN A 92 -2.72 2.12 -3.80
C ASN A 92 -1.38 1.38 -3.82
N VAL A 93 -0.57 1.61 -4.85
CA VAL A 93 0.71 0.89 -5.08
C VAL A 93 1.66 1.01 -3.88
N ILE A 94 1.75 2.19 -3.26
CA ILE A 94 2.61 2.37 -2.09
C ILE A 94 2.12 1.50 -0.93
N LEU A 95 0.82 1.54 -0.63
CA LEU A 95 0.25 0.82 0.51
C LEU A 95 0.34 -0.70 0.35
N THR A 96 0.04 -1.21 -0.83
CA THR A 96 0.16 -2.65 -1.12
C THR A 96 1.62 -3.11 -1.06
N SER A 97 2.55 -2.30 -1.56
CA SER A 97 3.99 -2.60 -1.50
C SER A 97 4.52 -2.61 -0.07
N LEU A 98 4.12 -1.64 0.76
CA LEU A 98 4.52 -1.59 2.16
C LEU A 98 3.95 -2.78 2.95
N TYR A 99 2.72 -3.16 2.69
CA TYR A 99 2.11 -4.36 3.29
C TYR A 99 2.90 -5.63 2.95
N GLU A 100 3.29 -5.82 1.69
CA GLU A 100 4.11 -6.95 1.25
C GLU A 100 5.48 -6.98 1.93
N LYS A 101 6.02 -5.82 2.28
CA LYS A 101 7.29 -5.69 3.01
C LYS A 101 7.16 -5.82 4.53
N GLY A 102 5.98 -6.16 5.03
CA GLY A 102 5.74 -6.39 6.45
C GLY A 102 5.47 -5.13 7.26
N ILE A 103 5.10 -4.03 6.63
CA ILE A 103 4.66 -2.80 7.29
C ILE A 103 3.14 -2.80 7.35
N TYR A 104 2.58 -3.00 8.54
CA TYR A 104 1.15 -3.19 8.75
C TYR A 104 0.44 -2.04 9.44
N ASN A 105 1.17 -1.17 10.13
CA ASN A 105 0.62 -0.01 10.82
C ASN A 105 0.38 1.13 9.82
N ILE A 106 -0.64 0.96 8.98
CA ILE A 106 -1.03 1.88 7.90
C ILE A 106 -2.41 2.44 8.19
N ILE A 107 -2.52 3.77 8.17
CA ILE A 107 -3.75 4.51 8.45
C ILE A 107 -4.14 5.28 7.20
N ASN A 108 -5.24 4.91 6.55
CA ASN A 108 -5.75 5.61 5.37
C ASN A 108 -7.17 6.18 5.53
N ALA A 109 -7.66 6.22 6.75
CA ALA A 109 -8.92 6.87 7.07
C ALA A 109 -8.88 8.37 6.75
N ASN A 110 -10.04 8.93 6.37
CA ASN A 110 -10.19 10.35 6.05
C ASN A 110 -10.76 11.18 7.21
N GLN A 111 -11.51 10.55 8.09
CA GLN A 111 -12.14 11.21 9.22
C GLN A 111 -11.15 11.30 10.38
N ILE A 112 -11.00 12.48 10.95
CA ILE A 112 -10.00 12.75 11.98
C ILE A 112 -10.18 11.86 13.22
N GLU A 113 -11.42 11.57 13.62
CA GLU A 113 -11.72 10.69 14.74
C GLU A 113 -11.23 9.27 14.48
N LYS A 114 -11.42 8.77 13.27
CA LYS A 114 -10.91 7.45 12.85
C LYS A 114 -9.40 7.41 12.77
N VAL A 115 -8.78 8.45 12.23
CA VAL A 115 -7.31 8.56 12.21
C VAL A 115 -6.75 8.52 13.62
N ARG A 116 -7.38 9.21 14.57
CA ARG A 116 -7.00 9.19 15.99
C ARG A 116 -7.11 7.78 16.56
N GLU A 117 -8.24 7.11 16.40
CA GLU A 117 -8.46 5.74 16.90
C GLU A 117 -7.42 4.76 16.33
N GLU A 118 -7.16 4.82 15.03
CA GLU A 118 -6.18 3.96 14.38
C GLU A 118 -4.75 4.28 14.82
N LEU A 119 -4.42 5.55 15.03
CA LEU A 119 -3.11 5.96 15.56
C LEU A 119 -2.88 5.45 16.98
N GLU A 120 -3.88 5.57 17.85
CA GLU A 120 -3.83 5.01 19.21
C GLU A 120 -3.60 3.49 19.18
N LYS A 121 -4.28 2.79 18.27
CA LYS A 121 -4.07 1.36 18.07
C LYS A 121 -2.66 1.04 17.56
N CYS A 122 -2.12 1.81 16.62
CA CYS A 122 -0.75 1.67 16.15
C CYS A 122 0.28 1.87 17.28
N LEU A 123 -0.01 2.75 18.23
CA LEU A 123 0.84 3.07 19.37
C LEU A 123 0.61 2.16 20.58
N SER A 124 -0.36 1.27 20.54
CA SER A 124 -0.57 0.25 21.55
C SER A 124 0.59 -0.77 21.58
N SER A 125 0.63 -1.61 22.63
CA SER A 125 1.70 -2.60 22.78
C SER A 125 1.86 -3.53 21.57
N GLU A 126 0.77 -3.95 20.97
CA GLU A 126 0.76 -4.88 19.84
C GLU A 126 0.72 -4.21 18.47
N GLY A 127 0.16 -3.00 18.38
CA GLY A 127 -0.08 -2.30 17.12
C GLY A 127 -1.12 -3.00 16.23
N ILE A 128 -1.01 -2.77 14.94
CA ILE A 128 -1.87 -3.40 13.92
C ILE A 128 -1.18 -4.67 13.40
N SER A 129 -1.87 -5.80 13.50
CA SER A 129 -1.38 -7.09 13.01
C SER A 129 -1.50 -7.20 11.48
N LYS A 130 -0.78 -8.17 10.91
CA LYS A 130 -0.92 -8.53 9.49
C LYS A 130 -2.36 -8.84 9.11
N LYS A 131 -3.08 -9.55 9.97
CA LYS A 131 -4.50 -9.91 9.78
C LYS A 131 -5.38 -8.66 9.71
N ASP A 132 -5.17 -7.71 10.61
CA ASP A 132 -5.96 -6.47 10.68
C ASP A 132 -5.64 -5.52 9.50
N ALA A 133 -4.43 -5.59 8.96
CA ALA A 133 -3.99 -4.82 7.79
C ALA A 133 -4.31 -5.49 6.45
N LYS A 134 -5.05 -6.59 6.43
CA LYS A 134 -5.32 -7.42 5.23
C LYS A 134 -5.98 -6.64 4.08
N ARG A 135 -6.66 -5.52 4.38
CA ARG A 135 -7.23 -4.65 3.35
C ARG A 135 -6.20 -4.09 2.37
N PHE A 136 -4.94 -4.02 2.77
CA PHE A 136 -3.83 -3.56 1.93
C PHE A 136 -3.14 -4.70 1.16
N LYS A 137 -3.57 -5.93 1.33
CA LYS A 137 -3.08 -7.04 0.52
C LYS A 137 -3.50 -6.80 -0.92
N LYS A 138 -2.52 -6.87 -1.84
CA LYS A 138 -2.79 -6.73 -3.28
C LYS A 138 -3.80 -7.78 -3.72
N VAL A 139 -4.91 -7.32 -4.30
CA VAL A 139 -5.88 -8.20 -4.96
C VAL A 139 -5.28 -8.60 -6.30
N GLU A 140 -5.01 -9.89 -6.49
CA GLU A 140 -4.66 -10.41 -7.81
C GLU A 140 -5.87 -10.17 -8.72
N GLU A 141 -5.68 -9.41 -9.80
CA GLU A 141 -6.65 -9.39 -10.88
C GLU A 141 -6.77 -10.83 -11.37
N VAL A 142 -7.91 -11.43 -11.10
CA VAL A 142 -8.29 -12.69 -11.76
C VAL A 142 -8.41 -12.31 -13.23
N LYS A 143 -7.33 -12.47 -14.00
CA LYS A 143 -7.42 -12.46 -15.46
C LYS A 143 -8.53 -13.45 -15.76
N PRO A 144 -9.62 -13.03 -16.42
CA PRO A 144 -10.67 -13.97 -16.78
C PRO A 144 -9.95 -15.10 -17.48
N LYS A 145 -9.97 -16.29 -16.89
CA LYS A 145 -9.53 -17.50 -17.58
C LYS A 145 -10.33 -17.47 -18.86
N LYS A 146 -9.69 -17.16 -19.99
CA LYS A 146 -10.28 -17.37 -21.30
C LYS A 146 -10.64 -18.82 -21.29
N THR A 147 -11.88 -19.10 -20.91
CA THR A 147 -12.34 -20.46 -20.73
C THR A 147 -12.16 -21.13 -22.07
N ASN A 148 -11.59 -22.33 -22.06
CA ASN A 148 -11.48 -23.18 -23.26
C ASN A 148 -12.79 -23.26 -24.06
N LYS A 149 -13.94 -23.00 -23.43
CA LYS A 149 -15.25 -22.84 -24.04
C LYS A 149 -15.29 -21.81 -25.19
N PHE A 150 -14.57 -20.68 -25.07
CA PHE A 150 -14.56 -19.69 -26.15
C PHE A 150 -13.80 -20.19 -27.38
N LYS A 151 -12.68 -20.91 -27.18
CA LYS A 151 -11.95 -21.56 -28.27
C LYS A 151 -12.77 -22.68 -28.93
N GLU A 152 -13.50 -23.49 -28.13
CA GLU A 152 -14.37 -24.53 -28.64
C GLU A 152 -15.55 -23.96 -29.45
N ILE A 153 -16.17 -22.87 -29.03
CA ILE A 153 -17.25 -22.20 -29.75
C ILE A 153 -16.75 -21.65 -31.10
N ILE A 154 -15.59 -21.00 -31.11
CA ILE A 154 -14.99 -20.49 -32.35
C ILE A 154 -14.62 -21.62 -33.31
N THR A 155 -14.10 -22.73 -32.81
CA THR A 155 -13.76 -23.91 -33.61
C THR A 155 -15.01 -24.56 -34.18
N LYS A 156 -16.12 -24.67 -33.42
CA LYS A 156 -17.42 -25.18 -33.89
C LYS A 156 -18.05 -24.29 -34.97
N ILE A 157 -17.94 -22.98 -34.84
CA ILE A 157 -18.43 -22.02 -35.85
C ILE A 157 -17.63 -22.13 -37.14
N LYS A 158 -16.32 -22.25 -37.09
CA LYS A 158 -15.44 -22.43 -38.26
C LYS A 158 -15.72 -23.74 -38.98
N SER A 159 -15.91 -24.85 -38.27
CA SER A 159 -16.21 -26.16 -38.85
C SER A 159 -17.60 -26.21 -39.54
N LYS A 160 -18.64 -25.57 -38.97
CA LYS A 160 -19.97 -25.41 -39.60
C LYS A 160 -19.90 -24.55 -40.86
N LYS A 161 -19.12 -23.48 -40.91
CA LYS A 161 -18.92 -22.67 -42.14
C LYS A 161 -18.23 -23.42 -43.25
N LEU A 162 -17.27 -24.30 -42.93
CA LEU A 162 -16.60 -25.17 -43.92
C LEU A 162 -17.54 -26.23 -44.47
N SER A 163 -18.35 -26.92 -43.65
CA SER A 163 -19.29 -27.92 -44.09
C SER A 163 -20.39 -27.35 -45.00
N ASN A 164 -20.86 -26.16 -44.76
CA ASN A 164 -21.83 -25.45 -45.59
C ASN A 164 -21.21 -25.03 -46.96
N LYS A 165 -19.93 -24.66 -46.99
CA LYS A 165 -19.21 -24.30 -48.21
C LYS A 165 -18.96 -25.49 -49.12
N VAL A 166 -18.75 -26.69 -48.55
CA VAL A 166 -18.59 -27.94 -49.27
C VAL A 166 -19.92 -28.42 -49.85
N LYS A 167 -21.01 -28.32 -49.09
CA LYS A 167 -22.37 -28.67 -49.56
C LYS A 167 -22.82 -27.80 -50.74
N SER A 168 -22.55 -26.49 -50.74
CA SER A 168 -22.86 -25.59 -51.84
C SER A 168 -22.06 -25.84 -53.10
N LYS A 169 -20.81 -26.31 -52.99
CA LYS A 169 -19.96 -26.69 -54.15
C LYS A 169 -20.40 -28.03 -54.78
N ILE A 170 -20.95 -28.96 -54.02
CA ILE A 170 -21.44 -30.26 -54.53
C ILE A 170 -22.76 -30.06 -55.29
N HIS A 171 -23.60 -29.12 -54.89
CA HIS A 171 -24.90 -28.83 -55.58
C HIS A 171 -24.70 -28.17 -56.97
N LEU A 172 -23.60 -27.42 -57.17
CA LEU A 172 -23.24 -26.77 -58.45
C LEU A 172 -22.61 -27.69 -59.49
N LYS A 173 -22.22 -28.94 -59.13
CA LYS A 173 -21.61 -29.92 -60.07
C LYS A 173 -22.63 -30.94 -60.62
N HIS A 174 -23.91 -30.91 -60.25
CA HIS A 174 -24.95 -31.84 -60.72
C HIS A 174 -26.08 -31.12 -61.49
N GLN A 175 -25.85 -29.90 -61.97
CA GLN A 175 -26.61 -29.21 -63.01
C GLN A 175 -25.76 -29.14 -64.27
#